data_ebbfab97285259df253c36b3905999ea
#
_entry.id   ebbfab97285259df253c36b3905999ea
#
_cell.length_a   1.000
_cell.length_b   1.000
_cell.length_c   1.000
_cell.angle_alpha   90.00
_cell.angle_beta   90.00
_cell.angle_gamma   90.00
#
_symmetry.space_group_name_H-M   'P 1'
#
loop_
_entity.id
_entity.type
_entity.pdbx_description
1 polymer ?
#
loop_
_entity_poly.entity_id
_entity_poly.type
_entity_poly.pdbx_seq_one_letter_code
_entity_poly.pdbx_strand_id
1 'polypeptide(L)'
;MKILSCNSNRPLAEAIAAYLDVPLTKADVRRFADMEVFVEIGENVRGEDVFVIQSTCFPANDNVMELLVALDALRRGSARRITAVLPYYGYARQDRKSGPRTPISAKLLANPVSYTHLRAHETR
;
A
#
# COMPACT_ATOMS: atom_id res chain seq x y z
N MET A 1 16.29 0.20 5.84
CA MET A 1 15.13 0.71 5.08
C MET A 1 14.94 -0.14 3.83
N LYS A 2 13.72 -0.57 3.59
CA LYS A 2 13.36 -1.32 2.39
C LYS A 2 12.19 -0.65 1.68
N ILE A 3 12.11 -0.83 0.37
CA ILE A 3 11.04 -0.27 -0.45
C ILE A 3 10.35 -1.41 -1.19
N LEU A 4 9.05 -1.56 -0.94
CA LEU A 4 8.22 -2.55 -1.61
C LEU A 4 7.30 -1.84 -2.60
N SER A 5 7.30 -2.28 -3.85
CA SER A 5 6.38 -1.77 -4.85
C SER A 5 5.22 -2.74 -5.04
N CYS A 6 3.99 -2.22 -4.96
CA CYS A 6 2.85 -2.89 -5.55
C CYS A 6 2.75 -2.51 -7.03
N ASN A 7 1.64 -2.86 -7.69
CA ASN A 7 1.61 -2.84 -9.16
C ASN A 7 1.02 -1.59 -9.80
N SER A 8 0.41 -0.68 -9.01
CA SER A 8 -0.31 0.46 -9.60
C SER A 8 0.60 1.45 -10.33
N ASN A 9 1.81 1.63 -9.82
CA ASN A 9 2.77 2.55 -10.44
C ASN A 9 4.21 2.09 -10.16
N ARG A 10 4.56 0.96 -10.73
CA ARG A 10 5.90 0.40 -10.55
C ARG A 10 7.02 1.32 -11.08
N PRO A 11 6.86 2.02 -12.20
CA PRO A 11 7.89 2.96 -12.64
C PRO A 11 8.22 4.04 -11.62
N LEU A 12 7.22 4.56 -10.89
CA LEU A 12 7.47 5.53 -9.83
C LEU A 12 8.28 4.91 -8.69
N ALA A 13 7.92 3.71 -8.25
CA ALA A 13 8.66 3.01 -7.20
C ALA A 13 10.11 2.74 -7.62
N GLU A 14 10.33 2.35 -8.86
CA GLU A 14 11.67 2.15 -9.41
C GLU A 14 12.48 3.44 -9.43
N ALA A 15 11.84 4.56 -9.80
CA ALA A 15 12.49 5.87 -9.79
C ALA A 15 12.87 6.31 -8.37
N ILE A 16 11.99 6.09 -7.40
CA ILE A 16 12.26 6.41 -6.00
C ILE A 16 13.42 5.58 -5.47
N ALA A 17 13.42 4.27 -5.76
CA ALA A 17 14.47 3.36 -5.34
C ALA A 17 15.82 3.76 -5.94
N ALA A 18 15.85 4.13 -7.21
CA ALA A 18 17.04 4.58 -7.89
C ALA A 18 17.58 5.89 -7.28
N TYR A 19 16.69 6.83 -7.01
CA TYR A 19 17.06 8.10 -6.40
C TYR A 19 17.69 7.92 -5.01
N LEU A 20 17.15 6.99 -4.22
CA LEU A 20 17.63 6.72 -2.87
C LEU A 20 18.77 5.70 -2.83
N ASP A 21 19.13 5.14 -3.98
CA ASP A 21 20.15 4.09 -4.10
C ASP A 21 19.83 2.88 -3.20
N VAL A 22 18.57 2.47 -3.20
CA VAL A 22 18.06 1.32 -2.47
C VAL A 22 17.35 0.40 -3.46
N PRO A 23 17.69 -0.89 -3.52
CA PRO A 23 16.98 -1.81 -4.43
C PRO A 23 15.55 -2.04 -3.95
N LEU A 24 14.64 -2.30 -4.89
CA LEU A 24 13.30 -2.73 -4.55
C LEU A 24 13.36 -4.09 -3.85
N THR A 25 12.52 -4.25 -2.82
CA THR A 25 12.37 -5.51 -2.11
C THR A 25 11.83 -6.58 -3.06
N LYS A 26 12.42 -7.76 -3.02
CA LYS A 26 11.93 -8.90 -3.80
C LYS A 26 10.58 -9.34 -3.26
N ALA A 27 9.57 -9.26 -4.09
CA ALA A 27 8.22 -9.67 -3.73
C ALA A 27 7.46 -10.07 -5.00
N ASP A 28 6.57 -11.03 -4.85
CA ASP A 28 5.65 -11.43 -5.88
C ASP A 28 4.26 -10.89 -5.53
N VAL A 29 3.79 -9.92 -6.31
CA VAL A 29 2.48 -9.29 -6.14
C VAL A 29 1.68 -9.58 -7.39
N ARG A 30 0.76 -10.53 -7.30
CA ARG A 30 0.03 -11.03 -8.46
C ARG A 30 -1.39 -11.42 -8.10
N ARG A 31 -2.12 -11.90 -9.07
CA ARG A 31 -3.48 -12.37 -8.86
C ARG A 31 -3.60 -13.84 -9.24
N PHE A 32 -4.44 -14.56 -8.50
CA PHE A 32 -4.87 -15.89 -8.88
C PHE A 32 -5.81 -15.82 -10.09
N ALA A 33 -6.16 -16.98 -10.66
CA ALA A 33 -7.06 -17.04 -11.81
C ALA A 33 -8.45 -16.44 -11.52
N ASP A 34 -8.89 -16.48 -10.27
CA ASP A 34 -10.14 -15.88 -9.82
C ASP A 34 -10.01 -14.40 -9.43
N MET A 35 -8.86 -13.79 -9.72
CA MET A 35 -8.53 -12.39 -9.43
C MET A 35 -8.27 -12.08 -7.96
N GLU A 36 -8.21 -13.05 -7.08
CA GLU A 36 -7.76 -12.81 -5.70
C GLU A 36 -6.29 -12.38 -5.69
N VAL A 37 -5.98 -11.42 -4.81
CA VAL A 37 -4.63 -10.89 -4.69
C VAL A 37 -3.75 -11.85 -3.91
N PHE A 38 -2.55 -12.09 -4.43
CA PHE A 38 -1.52 -12.89 -3.78
C PHE A 38 -0.25 -12.04 -3.62
N VAL A 39 0.29 -12.02 -2.41
CA VAL A 39 1.55 -11.34 -2.13
C VAL A 39 2.47 -12.29 -1.38
N GLU A 40 3.68 -12.45 -1.89
CA GLU A 40 4.74 -13.20 -1.23
C GLU A 40 5.99 -12.34 -1.17
N ILE A 41 6.50 -12.13 0.05
CA ILE A 41 7.73 -11.37 0.25
C ILE A 41 8.91 -12.32 0.10
N GLY A 42 9.79 -12.05 -0.85
CA GLY A 42 10.90 -12.94 -1.23
C GLY A 42 12.20 -12.68 -0.48
N GLU A 43 12.19 -11.86 0.57
CA GLU A 43 13.38 -11.60 1.37
C GLU A 43 13.00 -11.32 2.82
N ASN A 44 13.99 -11.31 3.71
CA ASN A 44 13.75 -11.09 5.13
C ASN A 44 13.49 -9.60 5.41
N VAL A 45 12.32 -9.30 5.98
CA VAL A 45 11.93 -7.93 6.36
C VAL A 45 11.85 -7.75 7.87
N ARG A 46 12.23 -8.77 8.65
CA ARG A 46 12.15 -8.71 10.12
C ARG A 46 13.00 -7.56 10.64
N GLY A 47 12.39 -6.73 11.48
CA GLY A 47 13.07 -5.60 12.10
C GLY A 47 13.38 -4.44 11.15
N GLU A 48 12.92 -4.49 9.92
CA GLU A 48 13.17 -3.47 8.91
C GLU A 48 12.06 -2.41 8.87
N ASP A 49 12.44 -1.19 8.55
CA ASP A 49 11.48 -0.15 8.18
C ASP A 49 11.18 -0.30 6.69
N VAL A 50 9.91 -0.54 6.36
CA VAL A 50 9.49 -0.81 4.99
C VAL A 50 8.52 0.26 4.51
N PHE A 51 8.82 0.81 3.35
CA PHE A 51 7.95 1.77 2.66
C PHE A 51 7.27 1.06 1.51
N VAL A 52 5.95 1.04 1.52
CA VAL A 52 5.13 0.41 0.48
C VAL A 52 4.61 1.50 -0.45
N ILE A 53 4.96 1.40 -1.72
CA ILE A 53 4.56 2.38 -2.73
C ILE A 53 3.37 1.83 -3.49
N GLN A 54 2.21 2.46 -3.37
CA GLN A 54 1.00 2.07 -4.08
C GLN A 54 0.05 3.26 -4.22
N SER A 55 -0.30 3.59 -5.44
CA SER A 55 -1.40 4.53 -5.70
C SER A 55 -2.72 3.77 -5.68
N THR A 56 -3.74 4.31 -5.02
CA THR A 56 -5.07 3.71 -5.02
C THR A 56 -5.96 4.38 -6.07
N CYS A 57 -5.38 4.60 -7.24
CA CYS A 57 -6.06 5.10 -8.43
C CYS A 57 -6.86 3.99 -9.11
N PHE A 58 -7.46 4.29 -10.26
CA PHE A 58 -8.22 3.29 -11.01
C PHE A 58 -7.35 2.11 -11.45
N PRO A 59 -7.80 0.88 -11.27
CA PRO A 59 -9.01 0.46 -10.56
C PRO A 59 -8.81 0.50 -9.04
N ALA A 60 -9.52 1.40 -8.38
CA ALA A 60 -9.24 1.76 -6.98
C ALA A 60 -9.38 0.57 -6.02
N ASN A 61 -10.46 -0.19 -6.13
CA ASN A 61 -10.70 -1.30 -5.19
C ASN A 61 -9.65 -2.39 -5.32
N ASP A 62 -9.22 -2.69 -6.54
CA ASP A 62 -8.16 -3.67 -6.77
C ASP A 62 -6.83 -3.21 -6.17
N ASN A 63 -6.49 -1.94 -6.37
CA ASN A 63 -5.25 -1.37 -5.84
C ASN A 63 -5.28 -1.23 -4.33
N VAL A 64 -6.43 -0.91 -3.74
CA VAL A 64 -6.62 -0.90 -2.29
C VAL A 64 -6.41 -2.29 -1.70
N MET A 65 -7.03 -3.32 -2.29
CA MET A 65 -6.90 -4.68 -1.80
C MET A 65 -5.45 -5.17 -1.90
N GLU A 66 -4.78 -4.85 -2.99
CA GLU A 66 -3.36 -5.17 -3.17
C GLU A 66 -2.50 -4.54 -2.08
N LEU A 67 -2.76 -3.28 -1.76
CA LEU A 67 -2.10 -2.58 -0.67
C LEU A 67 -2.33 -3.28 0.67
N LEU A 68 -3.59 -3.58 1.00
CA LEU A 68 -3.94 -4.20 2.29
C LEU A 68 -3.28 -5.57 2.46
N VAL A 69 -3.27 -6.39 1.42
CA VAL A 69 -2.64 -7.72 1.47
C VAL A 69 -1.13 -7.59 1.62
N ALA A 70 -0.51 -6.63 0.92
CA ALA A 70 0.93 -6.38 1.06
C ALA A 70 1.29 -5.93 2.47
N LEU A 71 0.49 -5.06 3.07
CA LEU A 71 0.70 -4.58 4.44
C LEU A 71 0.58 -5.73 5.44
N ASP A 72 -0.39 -6.61 5.28
CA ASP A 72 -0.54 -7.77 6.14
C ASP A 72 0.64 -8.73 6.01
N ALA A 73 1.11 -8.96 4.80
CA ALA A 73 2.28 -9.82 4.56
C ALA A 73 3.53 -9.28 5.29
N LEU A 74 3.74 -7.97 5.24
CA LEU A 74 4.86 -7.33 5.93
C LEU A 74 4.72 -7.41 7.44
N ARG A 75 3.51 -7.23 7.97
CA ARG A 75 3.24 -7.36 9.40
C ARG A 75 3.55 -8.78 9.87
N ARG A 76 3.09 -9.79 9.15
CA ARG A 76 3.37 -11.19 9.48
C ARG A 76 4.84 -11.53 9.33
N GLY A 77 5.56 -10.83 8.46
CA GLY A 77 7.01 -10.93 8.32
C GLY A 77 7.77 -10.22 9.42
N SER A 78 7.06 -9.60 10.39
CA SER A 78 7.65 -8.89 11.53
C SER A 78 8.47 -7.65 11.15
N ALA A 79 8.07 -6.94 10.12
CA ALA A 79 8.64 -5.63 9.82
C ALA A 79 8.48 -4.71 11.03
N ARG A 80 9.51 -3.91 11.32
CA ARG A 80 9.50 -3.04 12.50
C ARG A 80 8.52 -1.88 12.34
N ARG A 81 8.54 -1.25 11.17
CA ARG A 81 7.67 -0.13 10.84
C ARG A 81 7.27 -0.25 9.38
N ILE A 82 6.00 -0.03 9.12
CA ILE A 82 5.45 -0.08 7.77
C ILE A 82 4.83 1.27 7.46
N THR A 83 5.27 1.88 6.37
CA THR A 83 4.74 3.17 5.90
C THR A 83 4.17 2.99 4.51
N ALA A 84 2.89 3.29 4.35
CA ALA A 84 2.26 3.30 3.04
C ALA A 84 2.45 4.67 2.39
N VAL A 85 3.04 4.68 1.20
CA VAL A 85 3.23 5.90 0.41
C VAL A 85 2.21 5.87 -0.72
N LEU A 86 1.25 6.77 -0.65
CA LEU A 86 0.10 6.81 -1.56
C LEU A 86 0.17 8.07 -2.41
N PRO A 87 0.85 8.04 -3.57
CA PRO A 87 0.92 9.21 -4.45
C PRO A 87 -0.44 9.70 -4.91
N TYR A 88 -1.40 8.78 -5.01
CA TYR A 88 -2.80 9.10 -5.21
C TYR A 88 -3.64 8.29 -4.23
N TYR A 89 -4.52 8.97 -3.49
CA TYR A 89 -5.39 8.34 -2.51
C TYR A 89 -6.81 8.28 -3.06
N GLY A 90 -7.22 7.11 -3.53
CA GLY A 90 -8.59 6.86 -3.96
C GLY A 90 -9.56 7.07 -2.79
N TYR A 91 -10.75 7.56 -3.07
CA TYR A 91 -11.75 7.94 -2.07
C TYR A 91 -11.42 9.21 -1.28
N ALA A 92 -10.30 9.88 -1.52
CA ALA A 92 -9.94 11.10 -0.79
C ALA A 92 -11.00 12.20 -0.90
N ARG A 93 -11.65 12.32 -2.05
CA ARG A 93 -12.73 13.29 -2.25
C ARG A 93 -14.00 12.98 -1.47
N GLN A 94 -14.08 11.80 -0.85
CA GLN A 94 -15.18 11.40 0.03
C GLN A 94 -14.75 11.52 1.48
N ASP A 95 -14.15 12.64 1.84
CA ASP A 95 -13.59 12.90 3.16
C ASP A 95 -14.59 13.49 4.14
N ARG A 96 -15.80 13.78 3.71
CA ARG A 96 -16.86 14.31 4.55
C ARG A 96 -18.20 13.70 4.20
N LYS A 97 -19.10 13.74 5.19
CA LYS A 97 -20.45 13.26 5.03
C LYS A 97 -21.26 14.23 4.19
N SER A 98 -21.71 13.81 3.02
CA SER A 98 -22.46 14.65 2.09
C SER A 98 -23.98 14.62 2.29
N GLY A 99 -24.47 13.73 3.18
CA GLY A 99 -25.90 13.60 3.47
C GLY A 99 -26.17 12.60 4.60
N PRO A 100 -27.46 12.41 4.99
CA PRO A 100 -27.85 11.57 6.12
C PRO A 100 -27.66 10.12 5.80
N ARG A 101 -27.08 9.31 5.74
CA ARG A 101 -26.86 7.88 5.39
C ARG A 101 -25.83 7.72 4.29
N THR A 102 -24.88 8.68 4.21
CA THR A 102 -23.74 8.55 3.33
C THR A 102 -22.47 8.24 4.13
N PRO A 103 -21.56 7.44 3.58
CA PRO A 103 -20.32 7.11 4.27
C PRO A 103 -19.29 8.24 4.18
N ILE A 104 -18.28 8.14 5.03
CA ILE A 104 -17.04 8.89 4.85
C ILE A 104 -15.99 7.90 4.33
N SER A 105 -15.95 7.73 3.02
CA SER A 105 -15.16 6.66 2.40
C SER A 105 -13.67 6.80 2.58
N ALA A 106 -13.15 8.03 2.63
CA ALA A 106 -11.74 8.26 2.89
C ALA A 106 -11.33 7.73 4.26
N LYS A 107 -12.16 7.93 5.28
CA LYS A 107 -11.91 7.43 6.63
C LYS A 107 -12.08 5.92 6.69
N LEU A 108 -13.07 5.38 5.98
CA LEU A 108 -13.30 3.94 5.91
C LEU A 108 -12.07 3.22 5.38
N LEU A 109 -11.41 3.77 4.37
CA LEU A 109 -10.18 3.20 3.82
C LEU A 109 -9.00 3.41 4.77
N ALA A 110 -8.86 4.59 5.37
CA ALA A 110 -7.74 4.91 6.25
C ALA A 110 -7.72 4.06 7.52
N ASN A 111 -8.87 3.68 8.06
CA ASN A 111 -8.95 2.90 9.29
C ASN A 111 -8.25 1.54 9.19
N PRO A 112 -8.52 0.68 8.18
CA PRO A 112 -7.79 -0.58 8.04
C PRO A 112 -6.30 -0.39 7.85
N VAL A 113 -5.89 0.64 7.11
CA VAL A 113 -4.49 0.96 6.88
C VAL A 113 -3.81 1.35 8.19
N SER A 114 -4.45 2.19 9.01
CA SER A 114 -3.90 2.68 10.29
C SER A 114 -3.88 1.60 11.36
N TYR A 115 -4.82 0.67 11.35
CA TYR A 115 -4.97 -0.35 12.38
C TYR A 115 -3.76 -1.29 12.49
N THR A 116 -2.95 -1.38 11.47
CA THR A 116 -1.77 -2.24 11.43
C THR A 116 -0.47 -1.53 11.82
N HIS A 117 -0.54 -0.44 12.58
CA HIS A 117 0.60 0.40 12.96
C HIS A 117 1.29 1.06 11.76
N LEU A 118 0.48 1.58 10.85
CA LEU A 118 0.94 2.19 9.63
C LEU A 118 0.95 3.71 9.74
N ARG A 119 1.84 4.31 8.97
CA ARG A 119 1.72 5.71 8.59
C ARG A 119 1.43 5.77 7.09
N ALA A 120 0.35 6.44 6.73
CA ALA A 120 0.03 6.69 5.34
C ALA A 120 0.46 8.11 4.97
N HIS A 121 1.20 8.24 3.88
CA HIS A 121 1.57 9.54 3.32
C HIS A 121 0.86 9.68 1.99
N GLU A 122 0.10 10.76 1.87
CA GLU A 122 -0.62 11.11 0.66
C GLU A 122 0.03 12.35 0.05
N THR A 123 0.33 12.28 -1.25
CA THR A 123 0.76 13.43 -2.05
C THR A 123 -0.31 13.74 -3.07
N ARG A 124 -0.76 14.97 -3.10
CA ARG A 124 -1.78 15.43 -4.05
C ARG A 124 -1.14 16.27 -5.13
#